data_21de70ee1ae1b39cf594c35798f975a4
#
_entry.id   21de70ee1ae1b39cf594c35798f975a4
#
_cell.length_a   1.000
_cell.length_b   1.000
_cell.length_c   1.000
_cell.angle_alpha   90.00
_cell.angle_beta   90.00
_cell.angle_gamma   90.00
#
_symmetry.space_group_name_H-M   'P 1'
#
loop_
_entity.id
_entity.type
_entity.pdbx_description
1 polymer ?
#
loop_
_entity_poly.entity_id
_entity_poly.type
_entity_poly.pdbx_seq_one_letter_code
_entity_poly.pdbx_strand_id
1 'polypeptide(L)'
;IGVRLVGSEMCIRDRKNTQLVLKMRGESYPVRDCAIRTILSRAGVNGDGLRKLDKATYAKVVNYCLRVAKGDALIKIADGKVSAVHGGDKHDYCILDMKAMFETTCEYLNLNFKGSVYMEGSGIYDHSIVSAMWKLGGSQELLDTYRKALDAHGMDEKILSPALRFTTSDVAASGANLYPMLLTDGPNGVISLGSPIKLAHDKGATILDFRKNLEQVCARYVDAMKNLTQLMDIEIRNPVNCLKLLMKELGIKQKIRNEVVELFVSQNGEGACTAHDLYYAMNEASFFAACEGMSGQGILKLEEDICLLYTSPSPRDGLL
;
A
#
# COMPACT_ATOMS: atom_id res chain seq x y z
N ILE A 1 -25.47 -9.87 -14.57
CA ILE A 1 -24.59 -10.20 -15.71
C ILE A 1 -23.89 -11.50 -15.38
N GLY A 2 -24.20 -12.55 -16.14
CA GLY A 2 -23.55 -13.86 -15.96
C GLY A 2 -22.12 -13.82 -16.49
N VAL A 3 -21.15 -13.79 -15.57
CA VAL A 3 -19.73 -13.91 -15.92
C VAL A 3 -19.40 -15.38 -16.16
N ARG A 4 -18.96 -15.74 -17.34
CA ARG A 4 -18.52 -17.09 -17.68
C ARG A 4 -17.04 -17.09 -18.04
N LEU A 5 -16.22 -17.75 -17.22
CA LEU A 5 -14.83 -18.03 -17.55
C LEU A 5 -14.75 -19.32 -18.40
N VAL A 6 -14.06 -19.23 -19.52
CA VAL A 6 -13.83 -20.38 -20.41
C VAL A 6 -12.32 -20.50 -20.61
N GLY A 7 -11.79 -21.69 -20.41
CA GLY A 7 -10.40 -21.99 -20.77
C GLY A 7 -10.23 -21.90 -22.29
N SER A 8 -9.20 -21.22 -22.77
CA SER A 8 -8.84 -21.19 -24.18
C SER A 8 -7.61 -22.07 -24.42
N GLU A 9 -7.67 -22.87 -25.49
CA GLU A 9 -6.55 -23.75 -25.88
C GLU A 9 -5.42 -23.03 -26.62
N MET A 10 -5.52 -21.73 -26.84
CA MET A 10 -4.58 -20.99 -27.67
C MET A 10 -3.83 -19.88 -26.93
N CYS A 11 -2.60 -20.14 -26.49
CA CYS A 11 -1.43 -19.30 -26.71
C CYS A 11 -0.18 -19.85 -25.96
N ILE A 12 0.68 -20.51 -26.71
CA ILE A 12 1.93 -21.13 -26.18
C ILE A 12 3.04 -20.10 -25.92
N ARG A 13 2.87 -18.82 -26.22
CA ARG A 13 3.97 -17.84 -26.22
C ARG A 13 4.09 -16.90 -25.00
N ASP A 14 3.14 -16.88 -24.12
CA ASP A 14 3.24 -16.02 -22.93
C ASP A 14 3.11 -16.86 -21.66
N ARG A 15 4.22 -17.18 -21.01
CA ARG A 15 4.26 -17.94 -19.74
C ARG A 15 3.56 -17.22 -18.59
N LYS A 16 3.20 -15.96 -18.79
CA LYS A 16 2.45 -15.13 -17.82
C LYS A 16 0.94 -15.08 -18.12
N ASN A 17 0.45 -15.76 -19.11
CA ASN A 17 -0.97 -15.72 -19.48
C ASN A 17 -1.72 -16.84 -18.78
N THR A 18 -2.80 -16.50 -18.07
CA THR A 18 -3.67 -17.46 -17.36
C THR A 18 -4.34 -18.45 -18.28
N GLN A 19 -4.36 -18.20 -19.59
CA GLN A 19 -5.13 -18.92 -20.60
C GLN A 19 -6.65 -18.97 -20.31
N LEU A 20 -7.12 -18.10 -19.40
CA LEU A 20 -8.53 -17.92 -19.14
C LEU A 20 -9.07 -16.77 -19.99
N VAL A 21 -10.32 -16.92 -20.39
CA VAL A 21 -11.04 -15.91 -21.16
C VAL A 21 -12.35 -15.61 -20.47
N LEU A 22 -12.62 -14.34 -20.22
CA LEU A 22 -13.91 -13.87 -19.78
C LEU A 22 -14.79 -13.64 -21.02
N LYS A 23 -15.92 -14.33 -21.11
CA LYS A 23 -16.93 -14.06 -22.13
C LYS A 23 -18.03 -13.17 -21.55
N MET A 24 -18.24 -12.02 -22.16
CA MET A 24 -19.22 -11.04 -21.74
C MET A 24 -19.84 -10.34 -22.96
N ARG A 25 -21.17 -10.28 -23.03
CA ARG A 25 -21.93 -9.59 -24.10
C ARG A 25 -21.49 -9.99 -25.51
N GLY A 26 -21.16 -11.26 -25.73
CA GLY A 26 -20.72 -11.78 -27.02
C GLY A 26 -19.24 -11.61 -27.35
N GLU A 27 -18.50 -10.84 -26.54
CA GLU A 27 -17.08 -10.63 -26.70
C GLU A 27 -16.27 -11.51 -25.76
N SER A 28 -14.97 -11.68 -26.06
CA SER A 28 -14.04 -12.54 -25.33
C SER A 28 -12.81 -11.74 -24.93
N TYR A 29 -12.56 -11.66 -23.63
CA TYR A 29 -11.46 -10.89 -23.05
C TYR A 29 -10.46 -11.83 -22.35
N PRO A 30 -9.21 -11.92 -22.80
CA PRO A 30 -8.17 -12.66 -22.07
C PRO A 30 -8.02 -12.12 -20.65
N VAL A 31 -7.80 -13.01 -19.69
CA VAL A 31 -7.67 -12.66 -18.27
C VAL A 31 -6.17 -12.57 -17.92
N ARG A 32 -5.74 -11.44 -17.39
CA ARG A 32 -4.37 -11.26 -16.88
C ARG A 32 -4.17 -12.02 -15.56
N ASP A 33 -2.93 -12.41 -15.24
CA ASP A 33 -2.59 -13.09 -13.97
C ASP A 33 -2.98 -12.26 -12.76
N CYS A 34 -2.80 -10.94 -12.81
CA CYS A 34 -3.18 -10.02 -11.73
C CYS A 34 -4.69 -10.06 -11.41
N ALA A 35 -5.55 -10.37 -12.39
CA ALA A 35 -6.99 -10.46 -12.20
C ALA A 35 -7.45 -11.75 -11.51
N ILE A 36 -6.63 -12.81 -11.52
CA ILE A 36 -7.03 -14.12 -10.95
C ILE A 36 -7.38 -14.00 -9.48
N ARG A 37 -6.58 -13.26 -8.70
CA ARG A 37 -6.82 -13.11 -7.27
C ARG A 37 -8.17 -12.45 -6.98
N THR A 38 -8.50 -11.39 -7.70
CA THR A 38 -9.77 -10.69 -7.53
C THR A 38 -10.97 -11.51 -8.01
N ILE A 39 -10.79 -12.30 -9.07
CA ILE A 39 -11.79 -13.26 -9.56
C ILE A 39 -12.05 -14.36 -8.53
N LEU A 40 -11.01 -14.95 -7.95
CA LEU A 40 -11.14 -15.99 -6.92
C LEU A 40 -11.76 -15.43 -5.64
N SER A 41 -11.38 -14.21 -5.24
CA SER A 41 -12.00 -13.50 -4.12
C SER A 41 -13.51 -13.32 -4.35
N ARG A 42 -13.90 -12.88 -5.55
CA ARG A 42 -15.32 -12.76 -5.94
C ARG A 42 -16.05 -14.09 -5.95
N ALA A 43 -15.39 -15.15 -6.41
CA ALA A 43 -15.92 -16.51 -6.41
C ALA A 43 -16.02 -17.13 -4.99
N GLY A 44 -15.41 -16.51 -3.97
CA GLY A 44 -15.35 -17.04 -2.62
C GLY A 44 -14.54 -18.33 -2.52
N VAL A 45 -13.61 -18.56 -3.46
CA VAL A 45 -12.76 -19.75 -3.48
C VAL A 45 -11.31 -19.35 -3.28
N ASN A 46 -10.65 -20.08 -2.39
CA ASN A 46 -9.25 -19.84 -2.08
C ASN A 46 -8.55 -21.20 -1.90
N GLY A 47 -7.36 -21.35 -2.43
CA GLY A 47 -6.53 -22.50 -2.14
C GLY A 47 -5.69 -23.00 -3.30
N ASP A 48 -4.55 -23.60 -2.94
CA ASP A 48 -3.58 -24.17 -3.89
C ASP A 48 -4.13 -25.40 -4.63
N GLY A 49 -5.16 -26.05 -4.09
CA GLY A 49 -5.82 -27.19 -4.73
C GLY A 49 -6.40 -26.88 -6.10
N LEU A 50 -6.95 -25.66 -6.26
CA LEU A 50 -7.49 -25.21 -7.55
C LEU A 50 -6.42 -25.13 -8.64
N ARG A 51 -5.21 -24.72 -8.29
CA ARG A 51 -4.09 -24.57 -9.24
C ARG A 51 -3.60 -25.91 -9.79
N LYS A 52 -3.94 -27.04 -9.14
CA LYS A 52 -3.59 -28.40 -9.57
C LYS A 52 -4.59 -28.98 -10.57
N LEU A 53 -5.73 -28.34 -10.76
CA LEU A 53 -6.74 -28.77 -11.71
C LEU A 53 -6.29 -28.43 -13.14
N ASP A 54 -6.73 -29.25 -14.10
CA ASP A 54 -6.64 -28.87 -15.50
C ASP A 54 -7.47 -27.60 -15.77
N LYS A 55 -7.11 -26.85 -16.80
CA LYS A 55 -7.67 -25.52 -17.06
C LYS A 55 -9.18 -25.53 -17.28
N ALA A 56 -9.69 -26.56 -17.92
CA ALA A 56 -11.13 -26.66 -18.20
C ALA A 56 -11.92 -26.92 -16.90
N THR A 57 -11.42 -27.81 -16.04
CA THR A 57 -12.00 -28.07 -14.72
C THR A 57 -11.87 -26.86 -13.80
N TYR A 58 -10.72 -26.19 -13.78
CA TYR A 58 -10.52 -24.95 -13.06
C TYR A 58 -11.55 -23.90 -13.46
N ALA A 59 -11.71 -23.64 -14.75
CA ALA A 59 -12.69 -22.68 -15.25
C ALA A 59 -14.14 -23.07 -14.90
N LYS A 60 -14.49 -24.37 -14.94
CA LYS A 60 -15.80 -24.85 -14.52
C LYS A 60 -16.05 -24.57 -13.03
N VAL A 61 -15.12 -24.92 -12.16
CA VAL A 61 -15.27 -24.70 -10.71
C VAL A 61 -15.43 -23.22 -10.41
N VAL A 62 -14.56 -22.36 -10.95
CA VAL A 62 -14.66 -20.92 -10.75
C VAL A 62 -15.99 -20.36 -11.28
N ASN A 63 -16.46 -20.82 -12.45
CA ASN A 63 -17.76 -20.41 -12.98
C ASN A 63 -18.94 -20.82 -12.09
N TYR A 64 -18.92 -22.04 -11.51
CA TYR A 64 -19.98 -22.44 -10.56
C TYR A 64 -19.99 -21.52 -9.33
N CYS A 65 -18.83 -21.21 -8.77
CA CYS A 65 -18.72 -20.33 -7.62
C CYS A 65 -19.14 -18.89 -7.94
N LEU A 66 -18.76 -18.35 -9.12
CA LEU A 66 -19.18 -17.01 -9.55
C LEU A 66 -20.69 -16.89 -9.76
N ARG A 67 -21.39 -17.97 -10.15
CA ARG A 67 -22.86 -17.96 -10.31
C ARG A 67 -23.61 -17.79 -9.01
N VAL A 68 -23.03 -18.20 -7.89
CA VAL A 68 -23.62 -18.05 -6.55
C VAL A 68 -23.15 -16.80 -5.84
N ALA A 69 -22.18 -16.07 -6.41
CA ALA A 69 -21.74 -14.80 -5.89
C ALA A 69 -22.84 -13.75 -6.00
N LYS A 70 -23.12 -13.05 -4.91
CA LYS A 70 -24.19 -12.05 -4.85
C LYS A 70 -23.73 -10.70 -5.39
N GLY A 71 -24.68 -9.93 -5.92
CA GLY A 71 -24.50 -8.56 -6.42
C GLY A 71 -23.77 -8.49 -7.78
N ASP A 72 -23.69 -7.30 -8.33
CA ASP A 72 -23.02 -7.02 -9.59
C ASP A 72 -21.50 -7.05 -9.45
N ALA A 73 -20.80 -7.32 -10.53
CA ALA A 73 -19.34 -7.28 -10.56
C ALA A 73 -18.86 -6.09 -11.39
N LEU A 74 -17.96 -5.32 -10.85
CA LEU A 74 -17.19 -4.32 -11.56
C LEU A 74 -15.98 -4.99 -12.20
N ILE A 75 -15.79 -4.83 -13.50
CA ILE A 75 -14.71 -5.48 -14.25
C ILE A 75 -13.87 -4.41 -14.91
N LYS A 76 -12.56 -4.41 -14.61
CA LYS A 76 -11.59 -3.55 -15.30
C LYS A 76 -11.03 -4.27 -16.51
N ILE A 77 -11.26 -3.67 -17.67
CA ILE A 77 -10.68 -4.10 -18.94
C ILE A 77 -9.69 -3.03 -19.38
N ALA A 78 -8.42 -3.40 -19.53
CA ALA A 78 -7.37 -2.54 -20.04
C ALA A 78 -6.66 -3.25 -21.19
N ASP A 79 -6.47 -2.56 -22.31
CA ASP A 79 -5.87 -3.09 -23.54
C ASP A 79 -6.56 -4.38 -24.02
N GLY A 80 -7.88 -4.44 -23.96
CA GLY A 80 -8.67 -5.59 -24.35
C GLY A 80 -8.51 -6.83 -23.45
N LYS A 81 -7.92 -6.70 -22.27
CA LYS A 81 -7.70 -7.79 -21.29
C LYS A 81 -8.31 -7.45 -19.94
N VAL A 82 -8.88 -8.45 -19.27
CA VAL A 82 -9.37 -8.30 -17.90
C VAL A 82 -8.18 -8.13 -16.96
N SER A 83 -8.11 -7.01 -16.27
CA SER A 83 -7.03 -6.67 -15.35
C SER A 83 -7.41 -6.82 -13.89
N ALA A 84 -8.69 -6.65 -13.55
CA ALA A 84 -9.21 -6.87 -12.21
C ALA A 84 -10.73 -7.09 -12.26
N VAL A 85 -11.26 -7.70 -11.21
CA VAL A 85 -12.71 -7.85 -10.97
C VAL A 85 -12.98 -7.42 -9.54
N HIS A 86 -14.00 -6.59 -9.31
CA HIS A 86 -14.42 -6.24 -7.96
C HIS A 86 -14.81 -7.52 -7.21
N GLY A 87 -14.03 -7.84 -6.19
CA GLY A 87 -14.16 -9.08 -5.44
C GLY A 87 -14.89 -8.88 -4.13
N GLY A 88 -15.97 -9.61 -3.92
CA GLY A 88 -16.46 -9.92 -2.59
C GLY A 88 -17.15 -8.81 -1.80
N ASP A 89 -17.14 -7.58 -2.23
CA ASP A 89 -17.94 -6.57 -1.56
C ASP A 89 -19.42 -6.80 -1.86
N LYS A 90 -20.21 -6.79 -0.81
CA LYS A 90 -21.62 -7.20 -0.91
C LYS A 90 -22.54 -6.04 -1.21
N HIS A 91 -22.06 -4.82 -1.01
CA HIS A 91 -22.93 -3.65 -0.97
C HIS A 91 -22.23 -2.39 -1.49
N ASP A 92 -22.89 -1.72 -2.41
CA ASP A 92 -22.82 -0.28 -2.57
C ASP A 92 -21.45 0.34 -2.89
N TYR A 93 -20.58 -0.40 -3.63
CA TYR A 93 -19.35 0.18 -4.12
C TYR A 93 -19.64 1.44 -4.95
N CYS A 94 -19.11 2.57 -4.53
CA CYS A 94 -19.19 3.83 -5.25
C CYS A 94 -17.93 4.00 -6.10
N ILE A 95 -18.11 4.16 -7.41
CA ILE A 95 -17.00 4.50 -8.32
C ILE A 95 -16.68 5.97 -8.11
N LEU A 96 -15.51 6.25 -7.55
CA LEU A 96 -14.93 7.58 -7.54
C LEU A 96 -14.10 7.76 -8.82
N ASP A 97 -14.37 8.80 -9.57
CA ASP A 97 -13.62 9.09 -10.79
C ASP A 97 -12.15 9.35 -10.46
N MET A 98 -11.28 8.49 -10.95
CA MET A 98 -9.84 8.55 -10.67
C MET A 98 -9.22 9.85 -11.18
N LYS A 99 -9.62 10.31 -12.37
CA LYS A 99 -9.14 11.56 -12.94
C LYS A 99 -9.52 12.74 -12.06
N ALA A 100 -10.78 12.80 -11.63
CA ALA A 100 -11.26 13.86 -10.73
C ALA A 100 -10.52 13.86 -9.38
N MET A 101 -10.20 12.68 -8.81
CA MET A 101 -9.40 12.59 -7.59
C MET A 101 -7.98 13.11 -7.79
N PHE A 102 -7.32 12.76 -8.92
CA PHE A 102 -5.98 13.28 -9.23
C PHE A 102 -6.00 14.79 -9.47
N GLU A 103 -6.96 15.31 -10.22
CA GLU A 103 -7.13 16.75 -10.45
C GLU A 103 -7.35 17.50 -9.14
N THR A 104 -8.24 16.99 -8.27
CA THR A 104 -8.48 17.56 -6.93
C THR A 104 -7.21 17.53 -6.07
N THR A 105 -6.42 16.47 -6.12
CA THR A 105 -5.14 16.40 -5.41
C THR A 105 -4.16 17.46 -5.94
N CYS A 106 -4.01 17.55 -7.25
CA CYS A 106 -3.11 18.55 -7.85
C CYS A 106 -3.55 19.99 -7.55
N GLU A 107 -4.84 20.28 -7.59
CA GLU A 107 -5.39 21.60 -7.19
C GLU A 107 -5.06 21.91 -5.74
N TYR A 108 -5.30 20.97 -4.83
CA TYR A 108 -4.99 21.12 -3.41
C TYR A 108 -3.49 21.39 -3.18
N LEU A 109 -2.62 20.62 -3.83
CA LEU A 109 -1.17 20.78 -3.71
C LEU A 109 -0.70 22.13 -4.26
N ASN A 110 -1.23 22.57 -5.40
CA ASN A 110 -0.89 23.87 -5.98
C ASN A 110 -1.30 25.05 -5.09
N LEU A 111 -2.39 24.93 -4.36
CA LEU A 111 -2.88 25.96 -3.45
C LEU A 111 -2.11 26.01 -2.13
N ASN A 112 -1.83 24.85 -1.54
CA ASN A 112 -1.32 24.74 -0.17
C ASN A 112 0.19 24.44 -0.10
N PHE A 113 0.77 23.83 -1.16
CA PHE A 113 2.16 23.38 -1.20
C PHE A 113 2.82 23.81 -2.52
N LYS A 114 2.97 25.12 -2.70
CA LYS A 114 3.54 25.69 -3.94
C LYS A 114 4.91 25.10 -4.24
N GLY A 115 5.10 24.66 -5.49
CA GLY A 115 6.34 24.03 -5.93
C GLY A 115 6.42 22.55 -5.59
N SER A 116 5.29 21.90 -5.28
CA SER A 116 5.24 20.43 -5.18
C SER A 116 5.62 19.75 -6.51
N VAL A 117 6.39 18.69 -6.42
CA VAL A 117 6.90 17.97 -7.59
C VAL A 117 6.40 16.52 -7.55
N TYR A 118 5.78 16.09 -8.65
CA TYR A 118 5.43 14.68 -8.84
C TYR A 118 6.69 13.83 -8.92
N MET A 119 6.70 12.73 -8.18
CA MET A 119 7.84 11.82 -8.15
C MET A 119 7.63 10.71 -9.18
N GLU A 120 8.57 10.60 -10.13
CA GLU A 120 8.59 9.51 -11.09
C GLU A 120 8.74 8.16 -10.38
N GLY A 121 8.12 7.11 -10.93
CA GLY A 121 8.16 5.76 -10.34
C GLY A 121 7.01 5.45 -9.37
N SER A 122 6.20 6.43 -8.97
CA SER A 122 4.94 6.20 -8.26
C SER A 122 3.85 5.83 -9.27
N GLY A 123 3.89 4.61 -9.77
CA GLY A 123 3.00 4.14 -10.81
C GLY A 123 1.92 3.16 -10.33
N ILE A 124 1.36 2.42 -11.27
CA ILE A 124 0.44 1.32 -10.98
C ILE A 124 1.26 0.16 -10.41
N TYR A 125 1.01 -0.23 -9.17
CA TYR A 125 1.68 -1.37 -8.52
C TYR A 125 1.27 -2.71 -9.14
N ASP A 126 0.00 -2.84 -9.41
CA ASP A 126 -0.57 -3.85 -10.27
C ASP A 126 -1.70 -3.20 -11.08
N HIS A 127 -2.34 -3.92 -11.98
CA HIS A 127 -3.38 -3.35 -12.84
C HIS A 127 -4.65 -2.89 -12.08
N SER A 128 -4.71 -3.04 -10.77
CA SER A 128 -5.87 -2.72 -9.95
C SER A 128 -5.65 -1.58 -8.96
N ILE A 129 -4.40 -1.19 -8.70
CA ILE A 129 -4.07 -0.11 -7.77
C ILE A 129 -3.19 0.92 -8.47
N VAL A 130 -3.54 2.19 -8.31
CA VAL A 130 -2.72 3.34 -8.70
C VAL A 130 -2.15 3.97 -7.45
N SER A 131 -0.85 4.22 -7.47
CA SER A 131 -0.16 5.00 -6.44
C SER A 131 0.58 6.15 -7.11
N ALA A 132 0.45 7.33 -6.56
CA ALA A 132 1.17 8.52 -6.97
C ALA A 132 1.74 9.22 -5.75
N MET A 133 2.93 9.80 -5.89
CA MET A 133 3.59 10.51 -4.79
C MET A 133 4.11 11.86 -5.26
N TRP A 134 3.98 12.85 -4.40
CA TRP A 134 4.50 14.19 -4.60
C TRP A 134 5.39 14.59 -3.43
N LYS A 135 6.58 15.11 -3.73
CA LYS A 135 7.36 15.88 -2.78
C LYS A 135 6.65 17.22 -2.59
N LEU A 136 6.37 17.58 -1.34
CA LEU A 136 5.64 18.80 -1.02
C LEU A 136 6.57 20.03 -1.06
N GLY A 137 6.19 21.03 -1.86
CA GLY A 137 6.90 22.29 -1.93
C GLY A 137 6.49 23.26 -0.83
N GLY A 138 7.39 24.19 -0.43
CA GLY A 138 7.09 25.25 0.53
C GLY A 138 6.63 24.77 1.91
N SER A 139 6.96 23.53 2.31
CA SER A 139 6.41 22.86 3.48
C SER A 139 7.48 22.59 4.57
N GLN A 140 8.58 23.28 4.57
CA GLN A 140 9.70 23.05 5.50
C GLN A 140 9.27 23.22 6.96
N GLU A 141 8.35 24.14 7.23
CA GLU A 141 7.77 24.38 8.55
C GLU A 141 7.09 23.14 9.16
N LEU A 142 6.60 22.20 8.33
CA LEU A 142 6.05 20.93 8.80
C LEU A 142 7.09 20.07 9.51
N LEU A 143 8.37 20.29 9.25
CA LEU A 143 9.49 19.53 9.80
C LEU A 143 10.20 20.26 10.97
N ASP A 144 9.86 21.51 11.25
CA ASP A 144 10.61 22.34 12.22
C ASP A 144 10.64 21.71 13.62
N THR A 145 9.51 21.16 14.07
CA THR A 145 9.44 20.49 15.38
C THR A 145 10.35 19.25 15.41
N TYR A 146 10.35 18.49 14.33
CA TYR A 146 11.15 17.28 14.22
C TYR A 146 12.65 17.58 14.11
N ARG A 147 13.04 18.59 13.30
CA ARG A 147 14.44 19.05 13.19
C ARG A 147 14.99 19.52 14.53
N LYS A 148 14.23 20.35 15.25
CA LYS A 148 14.63 20.80 16.59
C LYS A 148 14.84 19.64 17.54
N ALA A 149 14.05 18.57 17.43
CA ALA A 149 14.22 17.39 18.25
C ALA A 149 15.46 16.57 17.85
N LEU A 150 15.73 16.42 16.54
CA LEU A 150 16.97 15.79 16.06
C LEU A 150 18.20 16.52 16.60
N ASP A 151 18.24 17.85 16.48
CA ASP A 151 19.32 18.69 17.00
C ASP A 151 19.50 18.52 18.52
N ALA A 152 18.38 18.52 19.26
CA ALA A 152 18.42 18.36 20.73
C ALA A 152 18.95 16.99 21.17
N HIS A 153 18.77 15.95 20.36
CA HIS A 153 19.27 14.60 20.63
C HIS A 153 20.64 14.33 19.98
N GLY A 154 21.25 15.34 19.33
CA GLY A 154 22.54 15.19 18.65
C GLY A 154 22.50 14.21 17.46
N MET A 155 21.34 14.05 16.85
CA MET A 155 21.14 13.22 15.67
C MET A 155 21.43 14.02 14.40
N ASP A 156 22.14 13.41 13.44
CA ASP A 156 22.43 14.07 12.18
C ASP A 156 21.15 14.40 11.40
N GLU A 157 21.07 15.62 10.91
CA GLU A 157 19.98 16.05 10.04
C GLU A 157 20.16 15.39 8.67
N LYS A 158 19.41 14.31 8.44
CA LYS A 158 19.33 13.68 7.12
C LYS A 158 18.56 14.60 6.17
N ILE A 159 18.77 14.43 4.86
CA ILE A 159 17.99 15.15 3.85
C ILE A 159 16.52 14.74 3.98
N LEU A 160 15.72 15.60 4.59
CA LEU A 160 14.32 15.33 4.87
C LEU A 160 13.43 16.24 4.01
N SER A 161 12.43 15.64 3.40
CA SER A 161 11.40 16.39 2.67
C SER A 161 10.02 15.76 2.88
N PRO A 162 9.01 16.57 3.23
CA PRO A 162 7.64 16.07 3.31
C PRO A 162 7.16 15.59 1.93
N ALA A 163 6.41 14.51 1.91
CA ALA A 163 5.78 13.99 0.71
C ALA A 163 4.36 13.48 0.99
N LEU A 164 3.50 13.51 0.00
CA LEU A 164 2.17 12.93 0.05
C LEU A 164 2.08 11.80 -0.97
N ARG A 165 1.70 10.62 -0.50
CA ARG A 165 1.31 9.52 -1.38
C ARG A 165 -0.21 9.43 -1.42
N PHE A 166 -0.75 9.35 -2.61
CA PHE A 166 -2.14 9.03 -2.87
C PHE A 166 -2.24 7.64 -3.50
N THR A 167 -3.13 6.80 -3.00
CA THR A 167 -3.44 5.50 -3.60
C THR A 167 -4.92 5.37 -3.82
N THR A 168 -5.32 4.73 -4.90
CA THR A 168 -6.73 4.42 -5.18
C THR A 168 -6.85 3.18 -6.05
N SER A 169 -8.08 2.70 -6.19
CA SER A 169 -8.45 1.60 -7.07
C SER A 169 -9.81 1.84 -7.69
N ASP A 170 -9.95 1.54 -8.95
CA ASP A 170 -11.23 1.53 -9.66
C ASP A 170 -11.99 0.19 -9.53
N VAL A 171 -11.42 -0.77 -8.82
CA VAL A 171 -11.99 -2.12 -8.59
C VAL A 171 -11.92 -2.57 -7.14
N ALA A 172 -12.05 -1.64 -6.20
CA ALA A 172 -12.06 -1.90 -4.76
C ALA A 172 -10.84 -2.67 -4.21
N ALA A 173 -9.69 -2.64 -4.90
CA ALA A 173 -8.46 -3.22 -4.38
C ALA A 173 -7.78 -2.31 -3.32
N SER A 174 -8.13 -1.03 -3.30
CA SER A 174 -7.73 -0.02 -2.31
C SER A 174 -8.81 1.05 -2.23
N GLY A 175 -8.98 1.66 -1.06
CA GLY A 175 -9.70 2.93 -0.93
C GLY A 175 -8.93 4.09 -1.55
N ALA A 176 -9.55 5.27 -1.59
CA ALA A 176 -8.86 6.52 -1.88
C ALA A 176 -8.13 6.98 -0.61
N ASN A 177 -6.86 6.63 -0.50
CA ASN A 177 -6.07 6.80 0.73
C ASN A 177 -4.95 7.82 0.52
N LEU A 178 -4.75 8.69 1.50
CA LEU A 178 -3.69 9.69 1.54
C LEU A 178 -2.70 9.33 2.65
N TYR A 179 -1.44 9.18 2.30
CA TYR A 179 -0.37 8.83 3.22
C TYR A 179 0.60 10.00 3.36
N PRO A 180 0.68 10.64 4.53
CA PRO A 180 1.79 11.50 4.83
C PRO A 180 3.08 10.68 4.83
N MET A 181 4.10 11.15 4.12
CA MET A 181 5.37 10.46 3.93
C MET A 181 6.52 11.42 4.22
N LEU A 182 7.65 10.87 4.64
CA LEU A 182 8.90 11.60 4.77
C LEU A 182 9.90 11.00 3.80
N LEU A 183 10.47 11.81 2.92
CA LEU A 183 11.59 11.41 2.06
C LEU A 183 12.88 11.52 2.85
N THR A 184 13.70 10.49 2.76
CA THR A 184 14.99 10.37 3.43
C THR A 184 16.07 9.96 2.46
N ASP A 185 17.32 9.95 2.91
CA ASP A 185 18.48 9.45 2.16
C ASP A 185 18.74 7.95 2.37
N GLY A 186 17.91 7.26 3.17
CA GLY A 186 18.02 5.81 3.38
C GLY A 186 17.71 4.97 2.14
N PRO A 187 18.05 3.67 2.13
CA PRO A 187 17.81 2.76 1.00
C PRO A 187 16.36 2.70 0.53
N ASN A 188 15.40 2.72 1.46
CA ASN A 188 13.97 2.81 1.12
C ASN A 188 13.59 4.19 0.57
N GLY A 189 14.33 5.24 0.91
CA GLY A 189 14.09 6.61 0.47
C GLY A 189 12.81 7.25 1.01
N VAL A 190 11.96 6.51 1.70
CA VAL A 190 10.67 6.95 2.23
C VAL A 190 10.36 6.33 3.58
N ILE A 191 9.75 7.13 4.44
CA ILE A 191 9.19 6.70 5.73
C ILE A 191 7.71 7.07 5.75
N SER A 192 6.86 6.13 6.10
CA SER A 192 5.44 6.38 6.32
C SER A 192 5.23 7.13 7.63
N LEU A 193 4.38 8.14 7.62
CA LEU A 193 4.11 9.00 8.76
C LEU A 193 2.68 8.81 9.27
N GLY A 194 2.52 7.92 10.24
CA GLY A 194 1.23 7.67 10.87
C GLY A 194 0.20 6.97 9.97
N SER A 195 -0.99 6.80 10.50
CA SER A 195 -2.08 6.15 9.78
C SER A 195 -2.57 6.98 8.60
N PRO A 196 -2.83 6.36 7.44
CA PRO A 196 -3.36 7.07 6.29
C PRO A 196 -4.76 7.67 6.56
N ILE A 197 -5.07 8.75 5.85
CA ILE A 197 -6.42 9.27 5.78
C ILE A 197 -7.15 8.43 4.74
N LYS A 198 -8.14 7.65 5.15
CA LYS A 198 -8.83 6.68 4.29
C LYS A 198 -10.21 7.18 3.89
N LEU A 199 -10.53 7.02 2.62
CA LEU A 199 -11.89 7.13 2.10
C LEU A 199 -12.25 5.79 1.43
N ALA A 200 -13.19 5.07 2.04
CA ALA A 200 -13.72 3.86 1.44
C ALA A 200 -14.60 4.23 0.22
N HIS A 201 -14.63 3.34 -0.77
CA HIS A 201 -15.54 3.47 -1.91
C HIS A 201 -16.95 2.97 -1.56
N ASP A 202 -17.49 3.49 -0.46
CA ASP A 202 -18.80 3.10 0.06
C ASP A 202 -19.93 3.93 -0.57
N LYS A 203 -21.17 3.46 -0.40
CA LYS A 203 -22.36 4.17 -0.85
C LYS A 203 -22.40 5.61 -0.32
N GLY A 204 -22.43 6.53 -1.25
CA GLY A 204 -22.48 7.96 -0.95
C GLY A 204 -21.11 8.62 -0.82
N ALA A 205 -19.99 7.90 -0.97
CA ALA A 205 -18.67 8.53 -1.07
C ALA A 205 -18.59 9.46 -2.30
N THR A 206 -18.10 10.67 -2.09
CA THR A 206 -18.03 11.72 -3.12
C THR A 206 -16.63 12.29 -3.26
N ILE A 207 -16.37 12.98 -4.37
CA ILE A 207 -15.14 13.79 -4.55
C ILE A 207 -15.05 14.91 -3.49
N LEU A 208 -16.19 15.40 -3.00
CA LEU A 208 -16.20 16.38 -1.92
C LEU A 208 -15.66 15.79 -0.61
N ASP A 209 -15.99 14.55 -0.30
CA ASP A 209 -15.45 13.87 0.88
C ASP A 209 -13.95 13.59 0.73
N PHE A 210 -13.49 13.26 -0.47
CA PHE A 210 -12.07 13.18 -0.78
C PHE A 210 -11.35 14.51 -0.56
N ARG A 211 -11.94 15.63 -1.00
CA ARG A 211 -11.40 16.98 -0.76
C ARG A 211 -11.28 17.31 0.72
N LYS A 212 -12.30 17.00 1.52
CA LYS A 212 -12.24 17.15 2.99
C LYS A 212 -11.11 16.33 3.63
N ASN A 213 -10.82 15.14 3.08
CA ASN A 213 -9.69 14.34 3.53
C ASN A 213 -8.35 15.01 3.20
N LEU A 214 -8.21 15.63 2.03
CA LEU A 214 -7.00 16.40 1.69
C LEU A 214 -6.77 17.56 2.69
N GLU A 215 -7.81 18.24 3.14
CA GLU A 215 -7.71 19.33 4.12
C GLU A 215 -7.14 18.87 5.47
N GLN A 216 -7.20 17.58 5.80
CA GLN A 216 -6.64 17.00 7.02
C GLN A 216 -5.13 16.70 6.93
N VAL A 217 -4.53 16.76 5.73
CA VAL A 217 -3.14 16.34 5.50
C VAL A 217 -2.16 17.14 6.39
N CYS A 218 -2.30 18.46 6.48
CA CYS A 218 -1.42 19.29 7.32
C CYS A 218 -1.50 18.89 8.79
N ALA A 219 -2.72 18.73 9.33
CA ALA A 219 -2.92 18.32 10.72
C ALA A 219 -2.28 16.94 11.00
N ARG A 220 -2.42 16.00 10.05
CA ARG A 220 -1.78 14.67 10.16
C ARG A 220 -0.26 14.75 10.17
N TYR A 221 0.33 15.66 9.40
CA TYR A 221 1.78 15.88 9.46
C TYR A 221 2.22 16.38 10.84
N VAL A 222 1.51 17.38 11.39
CA VAL A 222 1.84 17.92 12.73
C VAL A 222 1.79 16.82 13.78
N ASP A 223 0.72 16.03 13.80
CA ASP A 223 0.58 14.90 14.74
C ASP A 223 1.68 13.85 14.54
N ALA A 224 1.99 13.51 13.29
CA ALA A 224 3.00 12.52 12.97
C ALA A 224 4.41 12.98 13.38
N MET A 225 4.76 14.25 13.16
CA MET A 225 6.05 14.81 13.59
C MET A 225 6.17 14.79 15.11
N LYS A 226 5.10 15.15 15.82
CA LYS A 226 5.08 15.08 17.29
C LYS A 226 5.30 13.65 17.79
N ASN A 227 4.61 12.68 17.21
CA ASN A 227 4.76 11.28 17.61
C ASN A 227 6.17 10.76 17.28
N LEU A 228 6.70 11.08 16.10
CA LEU A 228 8.05 10.67 15.70
C LEU A 228 9.12 11.24 16.65
N THR A 229 8.94 12.48 17.11
CA THR A 229 9.80 13.11 18.12
C THR A 229 9.78 12.36 19.45
N GLN A 230 8.61 11.90 19.90
CA GLN A 230 8.48 11.15 21.16
C GLN A 230 9.23 9.81 21.14
N LEU A 231 9.44 9.21 19.97
CA LEU A 231 10.24 7.99 19.87
C LEU A 231 11.71 8.19 20.20
N MET A 232 12.23 9.41 20.11
CA MET A 232 13.62 9.74 20.45
C MET A 232 13.88 9.66 21.96
N ASP A 233 12.84 9.84 22.78
CA ASP A 233 12.94 9.77 24.25
C ASP A 233 12.85 8.33 24.79
N ILE A 234 12.59 7.35 23.94
CA ILE A 234 12.42 5.95 24.35
C ILE A 234 13.70 5.17 24.08
N GLU A 235 14.41 4.79 25.13
CA GLU A 235 15.61 3.94 25.06
C GLU A 235 15.26 2.46 24.83
N ILE A 236 15.89 1.85 23.86
CA ILE A 236 15.80 0.40 23.55
C ILE A 236 17.16 -0.24 23.85
N ARG A 237 17.23 -1.01 24.93
CA ARG A 237 18.49 -1.64 25.40
C ARG A 237 18.94 -2.82 24.58
N ASN A 238 18.02 -3.50 23.92
CA ASN A 238 18.29 -4.70 23.13
C ASN A 238 17.67 -4.60 21.71
N PRO A 239 18.16 -3.66 20.90
CA PRO A 239 17.51 -3.26 19.64
C PRO A 239 17.41 -4.39 18.64
N VAL A 240 18.45 -5.22 18.50
CA VAL A 240 18.46 -6.33 17.54
C VAL A 240 17.36 -7.35 17.84
N ASN A 241 17.15 -7.70 19.11
CA ASN A 241 16.09 -8.62 19.49
C ASN A 241 14.72 -7.98 19.35
N CYS A 242 14.58 -6.72 19.77
CA CYS A 242 13.33 -5.98 19.62
C CYS A 242 12.92 -5.89 18.14
N LEU A 243 13.83 -5.49 17.27
CA LEU A 243 13.61 -5.41 15.82
C LEU A 243 13.18 -6.77 15.21
N LYS A 244 13.85 -7.85 15.59
CA LYS A 244 13.49 -9.21 15.14
C LYS A 244 12.10 -9.62 15.61
N LEU A 245 11.71 -9.29 16.83
CA LEU A 245 10.40 -9.61 17.38
C LEU A 245 9.29 -8.82 16.69
N LEU A 246 9.44 -7.51 16.57
CA LEU A 246 8.47 -6.63 15.90
C LEU A 246 8.24 -7.09 14.45
N MET A 247 9.29 -7.33 13.69
CA MET A 247 9.17 -7.83 12.33
C MET A 247 8.53 -9.22 12.24
N LYS A 248 8.75 -10.07 13.25
CA LYS A 248 8.11 -11.38 13.33
C LYS A 248 6.61 -11.26 13.59
N GLU A 249 6.18 -10.35 14.45
CA GLU A 249 4.76 -10.07 14.71
C GLU A 249 4.04 -9.55 13.46
N LEU A 250 4.72 -8.73 12.67
CA LEU A 250 4.21 -8.28 11.36
C LEU A 250 4.21 -9.37 10.28
N GLY A 251 4.66 -10.59 10.60
CA GLY A 251 4.73 -11.69 9.65
C GLY A 251 5.79 -11.52 8.55
N ILE A 252 6.78 -10.65 8.75
CA ILE A 252 7.86 -10.43 7.78
C ILE A 252 8.74 -11.68 7.70
N LYS A 253 9.03 -12.11 6.46
CA LYS A 253 9.83 -13.31 6.19
C LYS A 253 11.22 -13.21 6.83
N GLN A 254 11.74 -14.33 7.32
CA GLN A 254 13.04 -14.40 8.01
C GLN A 254 14.20 -13.83 7.18
N LYS A 255 14.21 -14.06 5.87
CA LYS A 255 15.23 -13.50 4.98
C LYS A 255 15.27 -11.98 5.06
N ILE A 256 14.12 -11.32 4.88
CA ILE A 256 13.98 -9.86 4.96
C ILE A 256 14.38 -9.36 6.35
N ARG A 257 13.96 -10.05 7.41
CA ARG A 257 14.33 -9.69 8.80
C ARG A 257 15.85 -9.69 9.01
N ASN A 258 16.56 -10.65 8.44
CA ASN A 258 18.00 -10.71 8.52
C ASN A 258 18.65 -9.54 7.79
N GLU A 259 18.21 -9.23 6.57
CA GLU A 259 18.71 -8.10 5.77
C GLU A 259 18.51 -6.75 6.48
N VAL A 260 17.32 -6.54 7.08
CA VAL A 260 17.03 -5.32 7.89
C VAL A 260 17.94 -5.25 9.13
N VAL A 261 18.14 -6.35 9.84
CA VAL A 261 19.02 -6.39 11.03
C VAL A 261 20.47 -6.13 10.64
N GLU A 262 20.96 -6.73 9.58
CA GLU A 262 22.33 -6.48 9.09
C GLU A 262 22.53 -5.01 8.73
N LEU A 263 21.58 -4.41 8.04
CA LEU A 263 21.61 -2.98 7.73
C LEU A 263 21.59 -2.14 9.00
N PHE A 264 20.67 -2.42 9.92
CA PHE A 264 20.57 -1.72 11.20
C PHE A 264 21.89 -1.76 12.00
N VAL A 265 22.48 -2.95 12.17
CA VAL A 265 23.73 -3.13 12.90
C VAL A 265 24.89 -2.41 12.22
N SER A 266 24.91 -2.39 10.88
CA SER A 266 25.94 -1.67 10.13
C SER A 266 25.87 -0.14 10.31
N GLN A 267 24.69 0.41 10.56
CA GLN A 267 24.45 1.84 10.72
C GLN A 267 24.53 2.31 12.18
N ASN A 268 23.98 1.52 13.10
CA ASN A 268 23.78 1.92 14.50
C ASN A 268 24.59 1.08 15.52
N GLY A 269 25.19 -0.03 15.08
CA GLY A 269 25.81 -0.99 15.98
C GLY A 269 24.80 -1.89 16.71
N GLU A 270 25.27 -2.64 17.72
CA GLU A 270 24.46 -3.56 18.52
C GLU A 270 24.08 -2.97 19.90
N GLY A 271 24.57 -1.78 20.23
CA GLY A 271 24.32 -1.11 21.50
C GLY A 271 22.89 -0.61 21.65
N ALA A 272 22.59 0.01 22.81
CA ALA A 272 21.31 0.66 23.03
C ALA A 272 21.07 1.76 21.98
N CYS A 273 19.84 1.90 21.56
CA CYS A 273 19.40 2.92 20.60
C CYS A 273 18.06 3.51 21.01
N THR A 274 17.49 4.40 20.21
CA THR A 274 16.14 4.93 20.44
C THR A 274 15.07 4.12 19.69
N ALA A 275 13.81 4.24 20.13
CA ALA A 275 12.69 3.68 19.36
C ALA A 275 12.57 4.34 17.98
N HIS A 276 13.04 5.58 17.84
CA HIS A 276 13.14 6.28 16.57
C HIS A 276 14.05 5.53 15.57
N ASP A 277 15.25 5.11 16.00
CA ASP A 277 16.19 4.35 15.15
C ASP A 277 15.58 3.02 14.71
N LEU A 278 14.86 2.34 15.61
CA LEU A 278 14.13 1.12 15.28
C LEU A 278 13.02 1.35 14.28
N TYR A 279 12.28 2.45 14.42
CA TYR A 279 11.22 2.79 13.47
C TYR A 279 11.77 3.03 12.06
N TYR A 280 12.89 3.72 11.95
CA TYR A 280 13.60 3.91 10.69
C TYR A 280 14.01 2.57 10.08
N ALA A 281 14.64 1.70 10.88
CA ALA A 281 15.02 0.35 10.44
C ALA A 281 13.82 -0.49 9.98
N MET A 282 12.68 -0.41 10.66
CA MET A 282 11.47 -1.11 10.28
C MET A 282 10.95 -0.68 8.90
N ASN A 283 11.05 0.61 8.55
CA ASN A 283 10.64 1.09 7.24
C ASN A 283 11.49 0.54 6.08
N GLU A 284 12.76 0.18 6.35
CA GLU A 284 13.62 -0.48 5.35
C GLU A 284 13.10 -1.88 4.95
N ALA A 285 12.28 -2.52 5.79
CA ALA A 285 11.66 -3.81 5.46
C ALA A 285 10.80 -3.74 4.19
N SER A 286 10.21 -2.60 3.89
CA SER A 286 9.41 -2.41 2.65
C SER A 286 10.29 -2.47 1.40
N PHE A 287 11.49 -1.89 1.45
CA PHE A 287 12.47 -1.97 0.37
C PHE A 287 12.91 -3.42 0.10
N PHE A 288 13.34 -4.14 1.14
CA PHE A 288 13.74 -5.53 1.00
C PHE A 288 12.59 -6.43 0.56
N ALA A 289 11.36 -6.17 1.02
CA ALA A 289 10.17 -6.89 0.59
C ALA A 289 9.88 -6.66 -0.91
N ALA A 290 10.10 -5.44 -1.41
CA ALA A 290 9.98 -5.13 -2.82
C ALA A 290 11.04 -5.86 -3.66
N CYS A 291 12.30 -5.89 -3.20
CA CYS A 291 13.38 -6.66 -3.83
C CYS A 291 13.09 -8.16 -3.90
N GLU A 292 12.41 -8.70 -2.89
CA GLU A 292 11.96 -10.11 -2.85
C GLU A 292 10.66 -10.36 -3.65
N GLY A 293 10.19 -9.38 -4.40
CA GLY A 293 9.03 -9.50 -5.29
C GLY A 293 7.67 -9.50 -4.58
N MET A 294 7.57 -8.86 -3.40
CA MET A 294 6.27 -8.63 -2.78
C MET A 294 5.39 -7.77 -3.69
N SER A 295 4.11 -8.10 -3.79
CA SER A 295 3.16 -7.30 -4.58
C SER A 295 3.01 -5.88 -4.01
N GLY A 296 2.73 -4.90 -4.85
CA GLY A 296 2.50 -3.52 -4.41
C GLY A 296 1.44 -3.39 -3.31
N GLN A 297 0.35 -4.16 -3.38
CA GLN A 297 -0.64 -4.22 -2.31
C GLN A 297 -0.06 -4.79 -1.01
N GLY A 298 0.83 -5.78 -1.11
CA GLY A 298 1.53 -6.33 0.06
C GLY A 298 2.44 -5.30 0.70
N ILE A 299 3.15 -4.51 -0.10
CA ILE A 299 4.04 -3.43 0.36
C ILE A 299 3.21 -2.34 1.06
N LEU A 300 2.12 -1.86 0.43
CA LEU A 300 1.25 -0.84 1.05
C LEU A 300 0.70 -1.32 2.40
N LYS A 301 0.28 -2.59 2.47
CA LYS A 301 -0.19 -3.18 3.73
C LYS A 301 0.93 -3.25 4.77
N LEU A 302 2.12 -3.67 4.39
CA LEU A 302 3.28 -3.73 5.28
C LEU A 302 3.63 -2.34 5.83
N GLU A 303 3.64 -1.32 5.00
CA GLU A 303 3.88 0.07 5.41
C GLU A 303 2.80 0.56 6.39
N GLU A 304 1.52 0.23 6.15
CA GLU A 304 0.44 0.53 7.09
C GLU A 304 0.62 -0.20 8.44
N ASP A 305 0.97 -1.48 8.40
CA ASP A 305 1.18 -2.29 9.61
C ASP A 305 2.38 -1.76 10.43
N ILE A 306 3.45 -1.31 9.78
CA ILE A 306 4.59 -0.64 10.43
C ILE A 306 4.14 0.68 11.07
N CYS A 307 3.36 1.50 10.37
CA CYS A 307 2.84 2.74 10.92
C CYS A 307 2.00 2.52 12.19
N LEU A 308 1.21 1.46 12.24
CA LEU A 308 0.35 1.16 13.38
C LEU A 308 1.15 0.82 14.65
N LEU A 309 2.35 0.25 14.54
CA LEU A 309 3.21 0.00 15.70
C LEU A 309 3.56 1.27 16.47
N TYR A 310 3.70 2.36 15.76
CA TYR A 310 4.15 3.63 16.30
C TYR A 310 2.99 4.59 16.64
N THR A 311 1.82 4.40 16.04
CA THR A 311 0.64 5.26 16.27
C THR A 311 -0.38 4.65 17.23
N SER A 312 -0.20 3.40 17.64
CA SER A 312 -1.07 2.74 18.61
C SER A 312 -0.85 3.32 20.02
N PRO A 313 -1.91 3.77 20.73
CA PRO A 313 -1.77 4.36 22.08
C PRO A 313 -1.40 3.35 23.17
N SER A 314 -1.18 2.12 22.83
CA SER A 314 -0.71 1.08 23.74
C SER A 314 0.35 0.22 23.02
N PRO A 315 1.63 0.37 23.33
CA PRO A 315 2.47 -0.81 23.27
C PRO A 315 1.79 -1.80 24.21
N ARG A 316 1.33 -2.95 23.69
CA ARG A 316 0.80 -4.01 24.55
C ARG A 316 1.82 -4.24 25.64
N ASP A 317 1.43 -3.98 26.89
CA ASP A 317 2.28 -4.12 28.06
C ASP A 317 3.04 -5.44 27.98
N GLY A 318 4.34 -5.39 27.80
CA GLY A 318 5.21 -6.56 27.78
C GLY A 318 6.26 -6.66 26.67
N LEU A 319 6.39 -5.72 25.76
CA LEU A 319 7.41 -5.77 24.68
C LEU A 319 8.49 -4.68 24.74
N LEU A 320 8.43 -3.80 25.75
CA LEU A 320 9.50 -2.84 26.04
C LEU A 320 10.28 -3.24 27.28
#